data_0c35e430b57829d2314db8cf8a9d9307
#
_entry.id   0c35e430b57829d2314db8cf8a9d9307
#
_cell.length_a   1.000
_cell.length_b   1.000
_cell.length_c   1.000
_cell.angle_alpha   90.00
_cell.angle_beta   90.00
_cell.angle_gamma   90.00
#
_symmetry.space_group_name_H-M   'P 1'
#
loop_
_entity.id
_entity.type
_entity.pdbx_description
1 polymer ?
#
loop_
_entity_poly.entity_id
_entity_poly.type
_entity_poly.pdbx_seq_one_letter_code
_entity_poly.pdbx_strand_id
1 'polypeptide(L)'
;MLSGTSYLYGLWPPMMEAVRYLQAYASVYSLEGRIASGLRSNQEQATLYAQGRTADEIRRQVSKRIGVDVVTNAPPGRSAHNYGLAVDVEGRDQTKLIQLGAAIGFATVSGDPAHLEWPGWRSLVGL
;
A
#
# COMPACT_ATOMS: atom_id res chain seq x y z
N MET A 1 -15.53 -8.78 7.47
CA MET A 1 -15.65 -8.18 6.14
C MET A 1 -14.50 -7.20 5.90
N LEU A 2 -13.89 -7.26 4.75
CA LEU A 2 -12.88 -6.26 4.34
C LEU A 2 -13.59 -5.18 3.50
N SER A 3 -13.87 -4.03 4.12
CA SER A 3 -14.56 -2.90 3.50
C SER A 3 -13.61 -1.99 2.73
N GLY A 4 -14.10 -0.85 2.23
CA GLY A 4 -13.29 0.11 1.50
C GLY A 4 -13.24 -0.16 0.00
N THR A 5 -14.31 -0.72 -0.56
CA THR A 5 -14.42 -1.09 -1.98
C THR A 5 -14.16 0.09 -2.93
N SER A 6 -14.42 1.34 -2.50
CA SER A 6 -14.14 2.52 -3.31
C SER A 6 -12.66 2.66 -3.70
N TYR A 7 -11.75 2.13 -2.89
CA TYR A 7 -10.30 2.15 -3.17
C TYR A 7 -9.87 1.16 -4.26
N LEU A 8 -10.77 0.27 -4.70
CA LEU A 8 -10.49 -0.62 -5.83
C LEU A 8 -10.48 0.14 -7.16
N TYR A 9 -11.23 1.25 -7.24
CA TYR A 9 -11.23 2.10 -8.42
C TYR A 9 -9.89 2.80 -8.54
N GLY A 10 -9.31 2.77 -9.73
CA GLY A 10 -7.97 3.30 -9.98
C GLY A 10 -6.85 2.28 -9.81
N LEU A 11 -7.11 1.12 -9.23
CA LEU A 11 -6.14 0.03 -9.26
C LEU A 11 -6.01 -0.54 -10.68
N TRP A 12 -4.81 -1.01 -11.00
CA TRP A 12 -4.60 -1.80 -12.20
C TRP A 12 -5.57 -3.00 -12.18
N PRO A 13 -6.28 -3.31 -13.30
CA PRO A 13 -7.33 -4.34 -13.26
C PRO A 13 -6.96 -5.68 -12.64
N PRO A 14 -5.80 -6.30 -12.94
CA PRO A 14 -5.40 -7.52 -12.25
C PRO A 14 -5.19 -7.34 -10.75
N MET A 15 -4.70 -6.18 -10.31
CA MET A 15 -4.56 -5.85 -8.88
C MET A 15 -5.94 -5.72 -8.22
N MET A 16 -6.87 -5.05 -8.87
CA MET A 16 -8.25 -4.92 -8.39
C MET A 16 -8.90 -6.28 -8.21
N GLU A 17 -8.72 -7.18 -9.16
CA GLU A 17 -9.27 -8.55 -9.08
C GLU A 17 -8.66 -9.33 -7.92
N ALA A 18 -7.34 -9.24 -7.73
CA ALA A 18 -6.65 -9.87 -6.60
C ALA A 18 -7.16 -9.37 -5.26
N VAL A 19 -7.41 -8.06 -5.13
CA VAL A 19 -7.99 -7.48 -3.90
C VAL A 19 -9.42 -7.97 -3.67
N ARG A 20 -10.20 -8.17 -4.72
CA ARG A 20 -11.55 -8.78 -4.60
C ARG A 20 -11.48 -10.21 -4.08
N TYR A 21 -10.49 -11.00 -4.47
CA TYR A 21 -10.25 -12.32 -3.87
C TYR A 21 -9.94 -12.19 -2.38
N LEU A 22 -9.11 -11.25 -2.01
CA LEU A 22 -8.81 -11.00 -0.60
C LEU A 22 -10.08 -10.66 0.19
N GLN A 23 -10.95 -9.80 -0.35
CA GLN A 23 -12.23 -9.46 0.27
C GLN A 23 -13.12 -10.70 0.45
N ALA A 24 -13.19 -11.55 -0.56
CA ALA A 24 -13.99 -12.78 -0.50
C ALA A 24 -13.48 -13.74 0.59
N TYR A 25 -12.18 -13.99 0.64
CA TYR A 25 -11.57 -14.84 1.66
C TYR A 25 -11.68 -14.24 3.06
N ALA A 26 -11.54 -12.92 3.19
CA ALA A 26 -11.75 -12.24 4.46
C ALA A 26 -13.15 -12.53 5.01
N SER A 27 -14.16 -12.51 4.16
CA SER A 27 -15.54 -12.85 4.55
C SER A 27 -15.68 -14.32 4.96
N VAL A 28 -15.05 -15.23 4.23
CA VAL A 28 -15.06 -16.66 4.56
C VAL A 28 -14.48 -16.92 5.97
N TYR A 29 -13.41 -16.23 6.32
CA TYR A 29 -12.73 -16.38 7.62
C TYR A 29 -13.23 -15.41 8.68
N SER A 30 -14.29 -14.64 8.39
CA SER A 30 -14.88 -13.65 9.30
C SER A 30 -13.87 -12.61 9.81
N LEU A 31 -12.95 -12.21 8.96
CA LEU A 31 -11.96 -11.18 9.27
C LEU A 31 -12.53 -9.78 9.01
N GLU A 32 -12.26 -8.88 9.94
CA GLU A 32 -12.74 -7.50 9.91
C GLU A 32 -11.60 -6.51 9.68
N GLY A 33 -11.79 -5.64 8.71
CA GLY A 33 -10.86 -4.57 8.39
C GLY A 33 -11.38 -3.70 7.26
N ARG A 34 -10.56 -2.77 6.83
CA ARG A 34 -10.87 -1.88 5.71
C ARG A 34 -9.64 -1.65 4.85
N ILE A 35 -9.87 -1.49 3.55
CA ILE A 35 -8.88 -0.94 2.63
C ILE A 35 -8.89 0.57 2.87
N ALA A 36 -7.74 1.12 3.26
CA ALA A 36 -7.61 2.51 3.67
C ALA A 36 -6.88 3.37 2.62
N SER A 37 -6.28 2.75 1.61
CA SER A 37 -5.56 3.44 0.54
C SER A 37 -5.39 2.50 -0.66
N GLY A 38 -5.43 3.07 -1.85
CA GLY A 38 -5.20 2.37 -3.11
C GLY A 38 -4.31 3.20 -4.03
N LEU A 39 -4.81 3.60 -5.20
CA LEU A 39 -4.08 4.51 -6.08
C LEU A 39 -3.80 5.84 -5.37
N ARG A 40 -2.56 6.29 -5.50
CA ARG A 40 -2.09 7.55 -4.91
C ARG A 40 -1.42 8.37 -6.00
N SER A 41 -1.82 9.64 -6.13
CA SER A 41 -1.18 10.56 -7.09
C SER A 41 0.25 10.90 -6.68
N ASN A 42 1.04 11.37 -7.63
CA ASN A 42 2.39 11.87 -7.34
C ASN A 42 2.35 13.06 -6.38
N GLN A 43 1.33 13.91 -6.45
CA GLN A 43 1.16 15.03 -5.53
C GLN A 43 0.88 14.55 -4.11
N GLU A 44 -0.01 13.57 -3.93
CA GLU A 44 -0.28 12.96 -2.64
C GLU A 44 0.99 12.29 -2.08
N GLN A 45 1.73 11.58 -2.92
CA GLN A 45 2.99 10.96 -2.52
C GLN A 45 4.03 12.00 -2.11
N ALA A 46 4.12 13.12 -2.82
CA ALA A 46 5.00 14.23 -2.47
C ALA A 46 4.68 14.79 -1.08
N THR A 47 3.40 14.97 -0.78
CA THR A 47 2.94 15.43 0.54
C THR A 47 3.33 14.46 1.65
N LEU A 48 3.12 13.17 1.43
CA LEU A 48 3.51 12.15 2.41
C LEU A 48 5.03 12.07 2.58
N TYR A 49 5.77 12.14 1.49
CA TYR A 49 7.24 12.08 1.52
C TYR A 49 7.85 13.27 2.25
N ALA A 50 7.23 14.44 2.14
CA ALA A 50 7.70 15.66 2.80
C ALA A 50 7.55 15.61 4.32
N GLN A 51 6.67 14.79 4.86
CA GLN A 51 6.45 14.70 6.30
C GLN A 51 7.72 14.19 6.99
N GLY A 52 8.20 14.98 7.99
CA GLY A 52 9.40 14.68 8.74
C GLY A 52 10.71 15.00 8.02
N ARG A 53 10.66 15.73 6.89
CA ARG A 53 11.85 16.10 6.11
C ARG A 53 11.96 17.60 5.93
N THR A 54 13.20 18.11 5.98
CA THR A 54 13.52 19.46 5.54
C THR A 54 13.54 19.54 4.01
N ALA A 55 13.49 20.75 3.45
CA ALA A 55 13.58 20.94 2.01
C ALA A 55 14.88 20.36 1.43
N ASP A 56 15.99 20.49 2.14
CA ASP A 56 17.27 19.92 1.71
C ASP A 56 17.26 18.39 1.71
N GLU A 57 16.65 17.78 2.73
CA GLU A 57 16.49 16.33 2.81
C GLU A 57 15.61 15.79 1.68
N ILE A 58 14.54 16.52 1.34
CA ILE A 58 13.68 16.18 0.19
C ILE A 58 14.51 16.22 -1.11
N ARG A 59 15.24 17.29 -1.34
CA ARG A 59 16.07 17.48 -2.54
C ARG A 59 17.10 16.37 -2.71
N ARG A 60 17.73 15.96 -1.59
CA ARG A 60 18.76 14.92 -1.59
C ARG A 60 18.19 13.49 -1.50
N GLN A 61 16.87 13.37 -1.37
CA GLN A 61 16.18 12.08 -1.22
C GLN A 61 16.75 11.23 -0.08
N VAL A 62 16.91 11.84 1.08
CA VAL A 62 17.46 11.18 2.26
C VAL A 62 16.46 10.16 2.82
N SER A 63 16.88 8.91 2.95
CA SER A 63 16.10 7.89 3.66
C SER A 63 16.17 8.14 5.16
N LYS A 64 15.02 8.04 5.83
CA LYS A 64 14.89 8.25 7.27
C LYS A 64 14.12 7.09 7.90
N ARG A 65 14.29 6.91 9.19
CA ARG A 65 13.55 5.88 9.93
C ARG A 65 12.05 6.21 9.91
N ILE A 66 11.24 5.27 9.49
CA ILE A 66 9.78 5.37 9.55
C ILE A 66 9.36 5.40 11.03
N GLY A 67 8.47 6.33 11.38
CA GLY A 67 7.99 6.52 12.75
C GLY A 67 6.88 7.55 12.82
N VAL A 68 6.86 8.34 13.90
CA VAL A 68 5.80 9.34 14.13
C VAL A 68 5.82 10.45 13.07
N ASP A 69 7.01 10.93 12.71
CA ASP A 69 7.16 12.07 11.79
C ASP A 69 7.32 11.65 10.35
N VAL A 70 8.11 10.60 10.09
CA VAL A 70 8.40 10.10 8.73
C VAL A 70 7.49 8.93 8.42
N VAL A 71 6.67 9.06 7.39
CA VAL A 71 5.66 8.04 7.03
C VAL A 71 6.05 7.20 5.81
N THR A 72 6.98 7.67 4.98
CA THR A 72 7.44 6.94 3.80
C THR A 72 8.84 7.38 3.39
N ASN A 73 9.59 6.46 2.79
CA ASN A 73 10.87 6.77 2.12
C ASN A 73 10.73 6.74 0.59
N ALA A 74 9.53 6.60 0.05
CA ALA A 74 9.29 6.60 -1.38
C ALA A 74 8.94 8.01 -1.89
N PRO A 75 9.79 8.66 -2.69
CA PRO A 75 9.44 9.91 -3.34
C PRO A 75 8.36 9.69 -4.42
N PRO A 76 7.77 10.78 -4.96
CA PRO A 76 6.75 10.66 -6.01
C PRO A 76 7.20 9.77 -7.17
N GLY A 77 6.33 8.88 -7.62
CA GLY A 77 6.61 7.94 -8.71
C GLY A 77 7.41 6.71 -8.30
N ARG A 78 7.76 6.57 -7.02
CA ARG A 78 8.57 5.46 -6.49
C ARG A 78 7.81 4.55 -5.52
N SER A 79 6.51 4.74 -5.37
CA SER A 79 5.66 3.87 -4.58
C SER A 79 4.77 3.02 -5.48
N ALA A 80 4.55 1.77 -5.11
CA ALA A 80 3.59 0.90 -5.81
C ALA A 80 2.18 1.51 -5.84
N HIS A 81 1.80 2.30 -4.84
CA HIS A 81 0.55 3.06 -4.80
C HIS A 81 0.40 4.04 -5.98
N ASN A 82 1.50 4.58 -6.50
CA ASN A 82 1.47 5.53 -7.61
C ASN A 82 1.02 4.88 -8.93
N TYR A 83 1.06 3.57 -9.01
CA TYR A 83 0.75 2.81 -10.22
C TYR A 83 -0.51 1.95 -10.09
N GLY A 84 -1.24 2.10 -8.98
CA GLY A 84 -2.39 1.24 -8.70
C GLY A 84 -2.00 -0.21 -8.40
N LEU A 85 -0.83 -0.44 -7.82
CA LEU A 85 -0.22 -1.75 -7.57
C LEU A 85 -0.02 -2.05 -6.09
N ALA A 86 -0.64 -1.26 -5.21
CA ALA A 86 -0.62 -1.47 -3.76
C ALA A 86 -1.92 -1.03 -3.11
N VAL A 87 -2.24 -1.64 -1.98
CA VAL A 87 -3.29 -1.22 -1.07
C VAL A 87 -2.76 -1.25 0.35
N ASP A 88 -3.33 -0.39 1.21
CA ASP A 88 -3.13 -0.46 2.64
C ASP A 88 -4.38 -1.01 3.30
N VAL A 89 -4.19 -1.90 4.26
CA VAL A 89 -5.26 -2.56 5.02
C VAL A 89 -5.12 -2.22 6.48
N GLU A 90 -6.20 -1.75 7.08
CA GLU A 90 -6.26 -1.37 8.48
C GLU A 90 -7.45 -2.05 9.17
N GLY A 91 -7.49 -2.00 10.50
CA GLY A 91 -8.61 -2.45 11.30
C GLY A 91 -8.27 -3.57 12.26
N ARG A 92 -9.33 -4.17 12.84
CA ARG A 92 -9.21 -5.16 13.91
C ARG A 92 -8.29 -6.34 13.56
N ASP A 93 -8.45 -6.90 12.37
CA ASP A 93 -7.74 -8.11 11.96
C ASP A 93 -6.61 -7.81 10.94
N GLN A 94 -5.99 -6.63 11.03
CA GLN A 94 -4.94 -6.21 10.09
C GLN A 94 -3.87 -7.28 9.89
N THR A 95 -3.28 -7.78 10.96
CA THR A 95 -2.21 -8.78 10.88
C THR A 95 -2.66 -10.03 10.14
N LYS A 96 -3.85 -10.54 10.47
CA LYS A 96 -4.41 -11.73 9.81
C LYS A 96 -4.75 -11.46 8.34
N LEU A 97 -5.25 -10.26 8.03
CA LEU A 97 -5.55 -9.86 6.66
C LEU A 97 -4.28 -9.75 5.80
N ILE A 98 -3.20 -9.22 6.37
CA ILE A 98 -1.91 -9.15 5.68
C ILE A 98 -1.34 -10.56 5.46
N GLN A 99 -1.43 -11.45 6.45
CA GLN A 99 -1.01 -12.84 6.30
C GLN A 99 -1.83 -13.56 5.21
N LEU A 100 -3.14 -13.33 5.18
CA LEU A 100 -4.02 -13.87 4.15
C LEU A 100 -3.63 -13.33 2.76
N GLY A 101 -3.38 -12.02 2.66
CA GLY A 101 -2.90 -11.40 1.43
C GLY A 101 -1.60 -12.02 0.92
N ALA A 102 -0.65 -12.24 1.80
CA ALA A 102 0.61 -12.92 1.46
C ALA A 102 0.36 -14.35 0.97
N ALA A 103 -0.55 -15.08 1.61
CA ALA A 103 -0.89 -16.45 1.23
C ALA A 103 -1.52 -16.55 -0.16
N ILE A 104 -2.27 -15.53 -0.60
CA ILE A 104 -2.86 -15.50 -1.94
C ILE A 104 -1.95 -14.87 -3.00
N GLY A 105 -0.76 -14.41 -2.62
CA GLY A 105 0.27 -14.02 -3.56
C GLY A 105 0.73 -12.56 -3.52
N PHE A 106 0.16 -11.71 -2.68
CA PHE A 106 0.67 -10.34 -2.52
C PHE A 106 2.05 -10.34 -1.87
N ALA A 107 2.88 -9.38 -2.26
CA ALA A 107 4.12 -9.09 -1.54
C ALA A 107 3.84 -8.16 -0.36
N THR A 108 4.60 -8.34 0.70
CA THR A 108 4.59 -7.47 1.89
C THR A 108 5.90 -6.70 1.98
N VAL A 109 5.89 -5.62 2.77
CA VAL A 109 7.09 -4.80 2.99
C VAL A 109 7.42 -4.81 4.48
N SER A 110 8.66 -5.16 4.81
CA SER A 110 9.15 -5.15 6.19
C SER A 110 9.03 -3.74 6.77
N GLY A 111 8.49 -3.64 7.99
CA GLY A 111 8.28 -2.36 8.66
C GLY A 111 7.02 -1.61 8.24
N ASP A 112 6.22 -2.16 7.33
CA ASP A 112 4.95 -1.57 6.90
C ASP A 112 3.82 -2.60 7.06
N PRO A 113 3.19 -2.66 8.24
CA PRO A 113 2.22 -3.71 8.58
C PRO A 113 0.89 -3.60 7.84
N ALA A 114 0.62 -2.49 7.17
CA ALA A 114 -0.63 -2.26 6.43
C ALA A 114 -0.51 -2.63 4.95
N HIS A 115 0.69 -2.76 4.42
CA HIS A 115 0.96 -2.72 3.00
C HIS A 115 0.89 -4.09 2.32
N LEU A 116 0.15 -4.16 1.22
CA LEU A 116 0.15 -5.27 0.26
C LEU A 116 0.41 -4.71 -1.14
N GLU A 117 1.31 -5.34 -1.88
CA GLU A 117 1.65 -4.88 -3.22
C GLU A 117 1.73 -6.02 -4.23
N TRP A 118 1.64 -5.67 -5.51
CA TRP A 118 1.85 -6.61 -6.61
C TRP A 118 3.30 -7.07 -6.63
N PRO A 119 3.59 -8.38 -6.62
CA PRO A 119 4.97 -8.87 -6.63
C PRO A 119 5.69 -8.43 -7.91
N GLY A 120 6.92 -7.92 -7.74
CA GLY A 120 7.73 -7.47 -8.88
C GLY A 120 7.21 -6.21 -9.56
N TRP A 121 6.41 -5.39 -8.90
CA TRP A 121 5.78 -4.21 -9.49
C TRP A 121 6.80 -3.23 -10.11
N ARG A 122 8.01 -3.12 -9.55
CA ARG A 122 9.04 -2.24 -10.10
C ARG A 122 9.40 -2.61 -11.53
N SER A 123 9.64 -3.89 -11.77
CA SER A 123 9.92 -4.38 -13.14
C SER A 123 8.76 -4.13 -14.08
N LEU A 124 7.52 -4.29 -13.60
CA LEU A 124 6.32 -4.10 -14.39
C LEU A 124 6.20 -2.66 -14.90
N VAL A 125 6.61 -1.68 -14.10
CA VAL A 125 6.54 -0.24 -14.46
C VAL A 125 7.87 0.34 -14.93
N GLY A 126 8.90 -0.47 -15.08
CA GLY A 126 10.20 -0.06 -15.63
C GLY A 126 11.12 0.63 -14.63
N LEU A 127 10.99 0.29 -13.35
CA LEU A 127 11.87 0.83 -12.31
C LEU A 127 12.98 -0.15 -11.90
#